data_94adf92e047f8e550ad8aae4b37c8a8b
#
_entry.id   94adf92e047f8e550ad8aae4b37c8a8b
#
_cell.length_a   1.000
_cell.length_b   1.000
_cell.length_c   1.000
_cell.angle_alpha   90.00
_cell.angle_beta   90.00
_cell.angle_gamma   90.00
#
_symmetry.space_group_name_H-M   'P 1'
#
loop_
_entity.id
_entity.type
_entity.pdbx_description
1 polymer ?
#
loop_
_entity_poly.entity_id
_entity_poly.type
_entity_poly.pdbx_seq_one_letter_code
_entity_poly.pdbx_strand_id
1 'polypeptide(L)'
;MDKFNLSKWALDHPALTRYLMVVLMLLGVAAYFQLGQDEDPPFTFRAMVVRTYWPGATAQQVAEQVTDKLERTLQEVPYADKIRSYSKPGESQIIFQIKDSSKPGDVPQVWYSVRKKIGDMRYTLPQGVQGPFFNDDFGDVYGVIYAIDAPGFSPAEVKKFSDDVRQQLLYVPDVAKVEQFGVQDEKIFIEIPQKRLAQMGLDLNAVLAQLGQENAVENAGMVQAPLDNIQLRIEGQFQTDAQLRAMPIRGSSGQQFKLGDIANIQRGYVEPASVKVHHLSLIHI
;
A
#
# COMPACT_ATOMS: atom_id res chain seq x y z
N MET A 1 -34.40 44.99 43.92
CA MET A 1 -33.46 44.75 42.82
C MET A 1 -34.25 44.69 41.56
N ASP A 2 -34.28 45.76 40.77
CA ASP A 2 -34.98 45.75 39.48
C ASP A 2 -34.33 44.74 38.56
N LYS A 3 -35.06 43.72 38.14
CA LYS A 3 -34.57 42.74 37.20
C LYS A 3 -34.30 43.45 35.88
N PHE A 4 -33.07 43.39 35.40
CA PHE A 4 -32.71 43.92 34.09
C PHE A 4 -33.63 43.34 33.01
N ASN A 5 -34.40 44.21 32.36
CA ASN A 5 -35.36 43.80 31.32
C ASN A 5 -34.73 44.10 29.94
N LEU A 6 -34.25 43.06 29.29
CA LEU A 6 -33.57 43.15 28.00
C LEU A 6 -34.50 43.73 26.89
N SER A 7 -35.79 43.38 26.91
CA SER A 7 -36.77 43.87 25.92
C SER A 7 -36.99 45.37 26.07
N LYS A 8 -37.11 45.86 27.32
CA LYS A 8 -37.24 47.31 27.58
C LYS A 8 -36.00 48.05 27.14
N TRP A 9 -34.82 47.54 27.50
CA TRP A 9 -33.54 48.13 27.10
C TRP A 9 -33.39 48.23 25.56
N ALA A 10 -33.82 47.18 24.80
CA ALA A 10 -33.81 47.20 23.35
C ALA A 10 -34.73 48.23 22.72
N LEU A 11 -35.89 48.46 23.32
CA LEU A 11 -36.83 49.50 22.90
C LEU A 11 -36.34 50.90 23.21
N ASP A 12 -35.65 51.07 24.32
CA ASP A 12 -35.07 52.35 24.72
C ASP A 12 -33.86 52.75 23.87
N HIS A 13 -33.22 51.76 23.18
CA HIS A 13 -32.02 51.98 22.36
C HIS A 13 -32.24 51.50 20.89
N PRO A 14 -33.15 52.05 20.12
CA PRO A 14 -33.52 51.50 18.81
C PRO A 14 -32.43 51.58 17.76
N ALA A 15 -31.53 52.55 17.83
CA ALA A 15 -30.39 52.65 16.91
C ALA A 15 -29.37 51.57 17.13
N LEU A 16 -29.04 51.26 18.40
CA LEU A 16 -28.08 50.21 18.78
C LEU A 16 -28.66 48.82 18.47
N THR A 17 -29.95 48.63 18.74
CA THR A 17 -30.65 47.36 18.45
C THR A 17 -30.64 47.06 16.95
N ARG A 18 -30.94 48.04 16.10
CA ARG A 18 -30.84 47.87 14.64
C ARG A 18 -29.41 47.56 14.16
N TYR A 19 -28.46 48.24 14.72
CA TYR A 19 -27.04 47.96 14.41
C TYR A 19 -26.67 46.51 14.76
N LEU A 20 -27.00 46.07 15.99
CA LEU A 20 -26.73 44.69 16.41
C LEU A 20 -27.47 43.66 15.56
N MET A 21 -28.71 43.92 15.14
CA MET A 21 -29.44 43.03 14.22
C MET A 21 -28.74 42.89 12.89
N VAL A 22 -28.26 43.99 12.28
CA VAL A 22 -27.51 43.93 11.01
C VAL A 22 -26.20 43.19 11.17
N VAL A 23 -25.44 43.45 12.25
CA VAL A 23 -24.19 42.75 12.52
C VAL A 23 -24.40 41.25 12.72
N LEU A 24 -25.41 40.86 13.52
CA LEU A 24 -25.75 39.45 13.73
C LEU A 24 -26.22 38.77 12.44
N MET A 25 -26.96 39.47 11.60
CA MET A 25 -27.39 38.95 10.30
C MET A 25 -26.19 38.70 9.39
N LEU A 26 -25.24 39.65 9.30
CA LEU A 26 -24.03 39.51 8.51
C LEU A 26 -23.13 38.38 9.05
N LEU A 27 -22.96 38.29 10.37
CA LEU A 27 -22.23 37.20 11.00
C LEU A 27 -22.89 35.85 10.78
N GLY A 28 -24.24 35.79 10.83
CA GLY A 28 -24.99 34.56 10.55
C GLY A 28 -24.79 34.06 9.11
N VAL A 29 -24.86 34.99 8.14
CA VAL A 29 -24.57 34.67 6.73
C VAL A 29 -23.10 34.21 6.56
N ALA A 30 -22.17 34.93 7.17
CA ALA A 30 -20.76 34.51 7.10
C ALA A 30 -20.52 33.14 7.73
N ALA A 31 -21.12 32.87 8.89
CA ALA A 31 -21.06 31.57 9.55
C ALA A 31 -21.67 30.45 8.71
N TYR A 32 -22.77 30.73 8.04
CA TYR A 32 -23.42 29.76 7.13
C TYR A 32 -22.47 29.28 6.01
N PHE A 33 -21.73 30.20 5.40
CA PHE A 33 -20.76 29.85 4.36
C PHE A 33 -19.49 29.16 4.90
N GLN A 34 -19.26 29.20 6.21
CA GLN A 34 -18.14 28.51 6.85
C GLN A 34 -18.51 27.16 7.45
N LEU A 35 -19.81 26.82 7.47
CA LEU A 35 -20.24 25.51 7.93
C LEU A 35 -19.76 24.44 6.96
N GLY A 36 -19.10 23.40 7.51
CA GLY A 36 -18.79 22.20 6.76
C GLY A 36 -20.08 21.52 6.28
N GLN A 37 -19.99 20.89 5.11
CA GLN A 37 -21.12 20.17 4.50
C GLN A 37 -20.86 18.66 4.53
N ASP A 38 -20.16 18.17 5.53
CA ASP A 38 -19.91 16.74 5.72
C ASP A 38 -21.20 16.06 6.20
N GLU A 39 -21.55 14.95 5.57
CA GLU A 39 -22.70 14.12 5.95
C GLU A 39 -22.51 13.54 7.36
N ASP A 40 -21.31 13.04 7.62
CA ASP A 40 -20.88 12.53 8.92
C ASP A 40 -19.78 13.42 9.53
N PRO A 41 -19.78 13.63 10.86
CA PRO A 41 -18.68 14.36 11.48
C PRO A 41 -17.35 13.62 11.28
N PRO A 42 -16.24 14.34 10.98
CA PRO A 42 -14.96 13.72 10.83
C PRO A 42 -14.57 12.97 12.11
N PHE A 43 -14.37 11.69 11.99
CA PHE A 43 -13.87 10.87 13.09
C PHE A 43 -12.45 10.42 12.83
N THR A 44 -11.66 10.33 13.88
CA THR A 44 -10.26 9.95 13.79
C THR A 44 -10.10 8.49 14.17
N PHE A 45 -9.65 7.68 13.23
CA PHE A 45 -9.26 6.31 13.55
C PHE A 45 -8.04 6.29 14.47
N ARG A 46 -8.17 5.55 15.57
CA ARG A 46 -7.13 5.38 16.57
C ARG A 46 -6.56 3.96 16.57
N ALA A 47 -6.56 3.34 15.41
CA ALA A 47 -6.01 2.01 15.21
C ALA A 47 -5.07 1.99 14.02
N MET A 48 -4.02 1.17 14.11
CA MET A 48 -3.08 0.88 13.04
C MET A 48 -2.88 -0.63 12.97
N VAL A 49 -2.86 -1.17 11.76
CA VAL A 49 -2.50 -2.57 11.53
C VAL A 49 -1.06 -2.64 11.04
N VAL A 50 -0.26 -3.44 11.72
CA VAL A 50 1.13 -3.74 11.34
C VAL A 50 1.19 -5.19 10.89
N ARG A 51 1.54 -5.40 9.61
CA ARG A 51 1.72 -6.74 9.04
C ARG A 51 3.18 -7.00 8.73
N THR A 52 3.63 -8.21 9.04
CA THR A 52 5.00 -8.63 8.79
C THR A 52 4.98 -10.05 8.25
N TYR A 53 5.70 -10.30 7.18
CA TYR A 53 5.77 -11.62 6.57
C TYR A 53 7.14 -12.23 6.79
N TRP A 54 7.16 -13.52 7.14
CA TRP A 54 8.37 -14.33 7.24
C TRP A 54 8.12 -15.69 6.59
N PRO A 55 8.26 -15.79 5.27
CA PRO A 55 7.98 -17.01 4.53
C PRO A 55 8.81 -18.20 5.05
N GLY A 56 8.13 -19.33 5.25
CA GLY A 56 8.75 -20.56 5.73
C GLY A 56 8.84 -20.69 7.25
N ALA A 57 8.58 -19.66 8.03
CA ALA A 57 8.57 -19.73 9.49
C ALA A 57 7.28 -20.36 10.02
N THR A 58 7.38 -21.10 11.13
CA THR A 58 6.23 -21.60 11.86
C THR A 58 5.52 -20.48 12.64
N ALA A 59 4.27 -20.68 13.02
CA ALA A 59 3.51 -19.71 13.82
C ALA A 59 4.22 -19.36 15.14
N GLN A 60 4.85 -20.34 15.80
CA GLN A 60 5.60 -20.13 17.02
C GLN A 60 6.85 -19.28 16.80
N GLN A 61 7.63 -19.57 15.75
CA GLN A 61 8.79 -18.75 15.38
C GLN A 61 8.39 -17.30 15.08
N VAL A 62 7.29 -17.10 14.33
CA VAL A 62 6.75 -15.77 14.05
C VAL A 62 6.34 -15.08 15.36
N ALA A 63 5.66 -15.78 16.26
CA ALA A 63 5.23 -15.21 17.54
C ALA A 63 6.42 -14.76 18.39
N GLU A 64 7.43 -15.61 18.56
CA GLU A 64 8.55 -15.36 19.48
C GLU A 64 9.60 -14.38 18.89
N GLN A 65 9.88 -14.47 17.58
CA GLN A 65 10.99 -13.73 16.99
C GLN A 65 10.58 -12.46 16.25
N VAL A 66 9.30 -12.32 15.89
CA VAL A 66 8.77 -11.17 15.17
C VAL A 66 7.73 -10.45 16.01
N THR A 67 6.64 -11.12 16.35
CA THR A 67 5.49 -10.49 17.00
C THR A 67 5.84 -9.92 18.37
N ASP A 68 6.47 -10.70 19.26
CA ASP A 68 6.86 -10.27 20.60
C ASP A 68 7.78 -9.04 20.58
N LYS A 69 8.75 -8.99 19.67
CA LYS A 69 9.65 -7.84 19.52
C LYS A 69 8.91 -6.58 19.06
N LEU A 70 7.99 -6.73 18.11
CA LEU A 70 7.17 -5.62 17.61
C LEU A 70 6.22 -5.12 18.69
N GLU A 71 5.58 -6.00 19.45
CA GLU A 71 4.69 -5.64 20.54
C GLU A 71 5.41 -4.85 21.64
N ARG A 72 6.59 -5.30 22.08
CA ARG A 72 7.40 -4.57 23.05
C ARG A 72 7.74 -3.16 22.58
N THR A 73 8.11 -3.01 21.32
CA THR A 73 8.40 -1.70 20.73
C THR A 73 7.14 -0.82 20.68
N LEU A 74 5.99 -1.39 20.35
CA LEU A 74 4.71 -0.69 20.31
C LEU A 74 4.22 -0.25 21.69
N GLN A 75 4.51 -1.03 22.75
CA GLN A 75 4.18 -0.66 24.13
C GLN A 75 4.87 0.62 24.59
N GLU A 76 6.01 0.96 24.01
CA GLU A 76 6.74 2.19 24.32
C GLU A 76 6.23 3.43 23.59
N VAL A 77 5.24 3.28 22.70
CA VAL A 77 4.68 4.41 21.95
C VAL A 77 3.75 5.23 22.85
N PRO A 78 3.83 6.58 22.81
CA PRO A 78 2.89 7.43 23.53
C PRO A 78 1.43 7.09 23.19
N TYR A 79 0.57 7.16 24.18
CA TYR A 79 -0.86 6.86 24.07
C TYR A 79 -1.20 5.40 23.71
N ALA A 80 -0.26 4.45 23.79
CA ALA A 80 -0.58 3.04 23.62
C ALA A 80 -1.71 2.62 24.60
N ASP A 81 -2.72 1.93 24.10
CA ASP A 81 -3.86 1.43 24.87
C ASP A 81 -3.94 -0.09 24.74
N LYS A 82 -4.29 -0.59 23.56
CA LYS A 82 -4.46 -2.01 23.32
C LYS A 82 -3.59 -2.48 22.16
N ILE A 83 -2.91 -3.60 22.39
CA ILE A 83 -2.16 -4.29 21.35
C ILE A 83 -2.76 -5.70 21.25
N ARG A 84 -3.26 -6.03 20.07
CA ARG A 84 -3.78 -7.37 19.77
C ARG A 84 -2.99 -7.93 18.62
N SER A 85 -2.46 -9.11 18.78
CA SER A 85 -1.67 -9.77 17.76
C SER A 85 -2.25 -11.11 17.36
N TYR A 86 -1.91 -11.48 16.15
CA TYR A 86 -2.22 -12.77 15.59
C TYR A 86 -1.01 -13.25 14.79
N SER A 87 -0.48 -14.42 15.17
CA SER A 87 0.65 -15.06 14.51
C SER A 87 0.21 -16.36 13.88
N LYS A 88 0.42 -16.48 12.59
CA LYS A 88 0.21 -17.72 11.81
C LYS A 88 1.49 -18.08 11.06
N PRO A 89 1.59 -19.28 10.47
CA PRO A 89 2.78 -19.64 9.68
C PRO A 89 3.06 -18.60 8.61
N GLY A 90 4.25 -18.03 8.65
CA GLY A 90 4.73 -17.03 7.70
C GLY A 90 4.19 -15.61 7.86
N GLU A 91 3.30 -15.30 8.80
CA GLU A 91 2.73 -13.96 8.93
C GLU A 91 2.46 -13.57 10.39
N SER A 92 2.81 -12.33 10.71
CA SER A 92 2.41 -11.62 11.94
C SER A 92 1.50 -10.47 11.58
N GLN A 93 0.38 -10.34 12.29
CA GLN A 93 -0.51 -9.19 12.21
C GLN A 93 -0.74 -8.63 13.60
N ILE A 94 -0.49 -7.35 13.78
CA ILE A 94 -0.67 -6.63 15.05
C ILE A 94 -1.65 -5.49 14.81
N ILE A 95 -2.68 -5.41 15.63
CA ILE A 95 -3.61 -4.29 15.69
C ILE A 95 -3.22 -3.45 16.90
N PHE A 96 -2.67 -2.29 16.64
CA PHE A 96 -2.24 -1.32 17.62
C PHE A 96 -3.30 -0.24 17.77
N GLN A 97 -3.83 -0.06 18.99
CA GLN A 97 -4.83 0.95 19.32
C GLN A 97 -4.25 1.94 20.32
N ILE A 98 -4.52 3.21 20.10
CA ILE A 98 -4.17 4.29 21.02
C ILE A 98 -5.40 4.75 21.80
N LYS A 99 -5.16 5.38 22.95
CA LYS A 99 -6.20 5.85 23.86
C LYS A 99 -7.17 6.83 23.19
N ASP A 100 -8.45 6.69 23.48
CA ASP A 100 -9.49 7.60 23.00
C ASP A 100 -9.31 9.04 23.48
N SER A 101 -8.59 9.23 24.58
CA SER A 101 -8.21 10.55 25.12
C SER A 101 -7.17 11.29 24.26
N SER A 102 -6.55 10.64 23.28
CA SER A 102 -5.62 11.30 22.36
C SER A 102 -6.38 12.30 21.48
N LYS A 103 -5.82 13.51 21.34
CA LYS A 103 -6.43 14.53 20.48
C LYS A 103 -6.31 14.12 19.01
N PRO A 104 -7.31 14.38 18.17
CA PRO A 104 -7.24 14.06 16.74
C PRO A 104 -5.98 14.57 16.04
N GLY A 105 -5.53 15.78 16.40
CA GLY A 105 -4.31 16.38 15.84
C GLY A 105 -3.00 15.69 16.24
N ASP A 106 -2.99 14.92 17.33
CA ASP A 106 -1.79 14.22 17.82
C ASP A 106 -1.64 12.84 17.13
N VAL A 107 -2.72 12.28 16.58
CA VAL A 107 -2.73 10.92 16.01
C VAL A 107 -1.71 10.73 14.88
N PRO A 108 -1.58 11.64 13.89
CA PRO A 108 -0.56 11.50 12.85
C PRO A 108 0.87 11.46 13.41
N GLN A 109 1.15 12.24 14.46
CA GLN A 109 2.45 12.25 15.13
C GLN A 109 2.72 10.93 15.87
N VAL A 110 1.69 10.31 16.44
CA VAL A 110 1.81 8.97 17.07
C VAL A 110 2.11 7.92 16.01
N TRP A 111 1.41 7.95 14.86
CA TRP A 111 1.69 7.04 13.73
C TRP A 111 3.10 7.21 13.16
N TYR A 112 3.58 8.44 13.08
CA TYR A 112 4.98 8.70 12.74
C TYR A 112 5.95 8.07 13.75
N SER A 113 5.66 8.21 15.05
CA SER A 113 6.49 7.63 16.12
C SER A 113 6.50 6.10 16.08
N VAL A 114 5.36 5.46 15.76
CA VAL A 114 5.27 4.02 15.51
C VAL A 114 6.21 3.61 14.38
N ARG A 115 6.08 4.25 13.22
CA ARG A 115 6.91 3.92 12.05
C ARG A 115 8.40 4.11 12.34
N LYS A 116 8.77 5.19 13.03
CA LYS A 116 10.14 5.46 13.41
C LYS A 116 10.69 4.38 14.35
N LYS A 117 10.03 4.10 15.48
CA LYS A 117 10.48 3.10 16.46
C LYS A 117 10.61 1.71 15.85
N ILE A 118 9.63 1.28 15.06
CA ILE A 118 9.67 0.00 14.38
C ILE A 118 10.75 -0.01 13.29
N GLY A 119 10.94 1.11 12.57
CA GLY A 119 12.03 1.26 11.61
C GLY A 119 13.40 1.10 12.25
N ASP A 120 13.59 1.72 13.41
CA ASP A 120 14.84 1.68 14.18
C ASP A 120 15.18 0.25 14.67
N MET A 121 14.16 -0.57 14.97
CA MET A 121 14.40 -1.95 15.44
C MET A 121 14.41 -3.00 14.33
N ARG A 122 14.08 -2.63 13.08
CA ARG A 122 13.89 -3.58 11.96
C ARG A 122 15.07 -4.52 11.74
N TYR A 123 16.29 -4.04 11.91
CA TYR A 123 17.53 -4.85 11.75
C TYR A 123 17.69 -5.93 12.83
N THR A 124 16.91 -5.89 13.92
CA THR A 124 16.91 -6.94 14.95
C THR A 124 16.00 -8.12 14.59
N LEU A 125 15.18 -7.97 13.55
CA LEU A 125 14.33 -9.03 13.06
C LEU A 125 15.14 -10.09 12.32
N PRO A 126 14.64 -11.35 12.25
CA PRO A 126 15.34 -12.43 11.52
C PRO A 126 15.54 -12.09 10.03
N GLN A 127 16.55 -12.70 9.43
CA GLN A 127 16.77 -12.60 8.00
C GLN A 127 15.60 -13.22 7.22
N GLY A 128 15.26 -12.63 6.07
CA GLY A 128 14.12 -13.05 5.25
C GLY A 128 12.76 -12.49 5.68
N VAL A 129 12.70 -11.71 6.75
CA VAL A 129 11.49 -11.00 7.15
C VAL A 129 11.21 -9.85 6.18
N GLN A 130 9.98 -9.81 5.66
CA GLN A 130 9.46 -8.77 4.78
C GLN A 130 8.52 -7.85 5.54
N GLY A 131 8.69 -6.55 5.41
CA GLY A 131 7.98 -5.53 6.17
C GLY A 131 8.82 -5.00 7.33
N PRO A 132 8.19 -4.54 8.42
CA PRO A 132 6.76 -4.37 8.68
C PRO A 132 6.05 -3.40 7.74
N PHE A 133 4.81 -3.74 7.36
CA PHE A 133 3.91 -2.90 6.56
C PHE A 133 2.85 -2.30 7.48
N PHE A 134 2.58 -1.01 7.31
CA PHE A 134 1.66 -0.26 8.15
C PHE A 134 0.40 0.10 7.37
N ASN A 135 -0.75 -0.10 7.99
CA ASN A 135 -2.02 0.39 7.49
C ASN A 135 -2.73 1.14 8.63
N ASP A 136 -2.91 2.43 8.46
CA ASP A 136 -3.61 3.36 9.34
C ASP A 136 -4.73 4.12 8.61
N ASP A 137 -4.93 3.83 7.32
CA ASP A 137 -5.94 4.43 6.46
C ASP A 137 -7.24 3.62 6.49
N PHE A 138 -7.97 3.68 7.59
CA PHE A 138 -9.26 2.97 7.73
C PHE A 138 -10.47 3.87 7.54
N GLY A 139 -10.26 5.16 7.37
CA GLY A 139 -11.31 6.17 7.30
C GLY A 139 -11.61 6.67 5.89
N ASP A 140 -10.92 6.15 4.90
CA ASP A 140 -11.13 6.58 3.53
C ASP A 140 -12.49 6.10 3.03
N VAL A 141 -13.38 7.06 2.80
CA VAL A 141 -14.67 6.81 2.17
C VAL A 141 -14.57 7.26 0.72
N TYR A 142 -14.87 6.36 -0.19
CA TYR A 142 -14.88 6.69 -1.62
C TYR A 142 -16.24 7.28 -1.99
N GLY A 143 -16.27 8.56 -2.37
CA GLY A 143 -17.48 9.25 -2.79
C GLY A 143 -18.04 8.73 -4.11
N VAL A 144 -17.19 8.15 -4.97
CA VAL A 144 -17.60 7.60 -6.27
C VAL A 144 -16.86 6.28 -6.51
N ILE A 145 -17.60 5.28 -6.96
CA ILE A 145 -17.09 3.97 -7.35
C ILE A 145 -17.49 3.70 -8.79
N TYR A 146 -16.49 3.47 -9.64
CA TYR A 146 -16.70 3.09 -11.04
C TYR A 146 -16.34 1.61 -11.25
N ALA A 147 -17.16 0.90 -12.01
CA ALA A 147 -16.83 -0.42 -12.52
C ALA A 147 -16.39 -0.31 -13.99
N ILE A 148 -15.23 -0.89 -14.31
CA ILE A 148 -14.75 -1.00 -15.68
C ILE A 148 -15.06 -2.40 -16.15
N ASP A 149 -15.97 -2.52 -17.10
CA ASP A 149 -16.29 -3.77 -17.80
C ASP A 149 -15.78 -3.69 -19.24
N ALA A 150 -14.92 -4.60 -19.61
CA ALA A 150 -14.25 -4.59 -20.90
C ALA A 150 -14.22 -6.01 -21.52
N PRO A 151 -15.37 -6.52 -21.97
CA PRO A 151 -15.45 -7.84 -22.57
C PRO A 151 -14.61 -7.90 -23.85
N GLY A 152 -13.79 -8.95 -23.95
CA GLY A 152 -12.92 -9.17 -25.11
C GLY A 152 -11.53 -8.57 -25.03
N PHE A 153 -11.22 -7.80 -23.97
CA PHE A 153 -9.87 -7.32 -23.68
C PHE A 153 -9.16 -8.21 -22.66
N SER A 154 -7.84 -8.31 -22.78
CA SER A 154 -7.04 -9.01 -21.80
C SER A 154 -6.93 -8.20 -20.49
N PRO A 155 -6.76 -8.86 -19.32
CA PRO A 155 -6.56 -8.14 -18.06
C PRO A 155 -5.40 -7.14 -18.08
N ALA A 156 -4.34 -7.38 -18.87
CA ALA A 156 -3.23 -6.45 -19.05
C ALA A 156 -3.64 -5.16 -19.79
N GLU A 157 -4.48 -5.29 -20.84
CA GLU A 157 -5.02 -4.13 -21.55
C GLU A 157 -5.97 -3.33 -20.68
N VAL A 158 -6.85 -4.01 -19.94
CA VAL A 158 -7.76 -3.37 -18.97
C VAL A 158 -6.97 -2.64 -17.89
N LYS A 159 -5.91 -3.26 -17.35
CA LYS A 159 -5.02 -2.62 -16.38
C LYS A 159 -4.41 -1.34 -16.93
N LYS A 160 -3.84 -1.38 -18.14
CA LYS A 160 -3.23 -0.20 -18.78
C LYS A 160 -4.25 0.92 -18.93
N PHE A 161 -5.44 0.60 -19.43
CA PHE A 161 -6.53 1.57 -19.54
C PHE A 161 -6.92 2.15 -18.18
N SER A 162 -7.06 1.30 -17.16
CA SER A 162 -7.39 1.72 -15.80
C SER A 162 -6.30 2.63 -15.19
N ASP A 163 -5.01 2.35 -15.46
CA ASP A 163 -3.90 3.19 -15.03
C ASP A 163 -3.96 4.58 -15.69
N ASP A 164 -4.28 4.65 -17.00
CA ASP A 164 -4.45 5.91 -17.71
C ASP A 164 -5.65 6.72 -17.17
N VAL A 165 -6.78 6.05 -16.91
CA VAL A 165 -7.96 6.68 -16.30
C VAL A 165 -7.64 7.20 -14.90
N ARG A 166 -6.97 6.40 -14.06
CA ARG A 166 -6.52 6.81 -12.73
C ARG A 166 -5.68 8.06 -12.79
N GLN A 167 -4.73 8.10 -13.71
CA GLN A 167 -3.85 9.26 -13.87
C GLN A 167 -4.63 10.51 -14.28
N GLN A 168 -5.59 10.39 -15.19
CA GLN A 168 -6.44 11.52 -15.60
C GLN A 168 -7.34 12.01 -14.46
N LEU A 169 -7.92 11.10 -13.67
CA LEU A 169 -8.77 11.46 -12.53
C LEU A 169 -7.99 12.20 -11.45
N LEU A 170 -6.72 11.90 -11.23
CA LEU A 170 -5.87 12.61 -10.26
C LEU A 170 -5.58 14.07 -10.66
N TYR A 171 -5.82 14.46 -11.92
CA TYR A 171 -5.74 15.86 -12.35
C TYR A 171 -7.03 16.65 -12.14
N VAL A 172 -8.13 15.98 -11.79
CA VAL A 172 -9.39 16.67 -11.52
C VAL A 172 -9.29 17.38 -10.16
N PRO A 173 -9.66 18.67 -10.06
CA PRO A 173 -9.67 19.37 -8.79
C PRO A 173 -10.47 18.60 -7.73
N ASP A 174 -10.00 18.64 -6.48
CA ASP A 174 -10.61 18.02 -5.30
C ASP A 174 -10.59 16.48 -5.30
N VAL A 175 -9.95 15.82 -6.26
CA VAL A 175 -9.69 14.38 -6.21
C VAL A 175 -8.39 14.13 -5.44
N ALA A 176 -8.52 13.66 -4.20
CA ALA A 176 -7.38 13.38 -3.33
C ALA A 176 -6.75 12.01 -3.58
N LYS A 177 -7.57 11.00 -3.92
CA LYS A 177 -7.13 9.60 -4.02
C LYS A 177 -7.95 8.83 -5.05
N VAL A 178 -7.30 7.99 -5.83
CA VAL A 178 -7.93 7.04 -6.75
C VAL A 178 -7.30 5.67 -6.52
N GLU A 179 -8.11 4.71 -6.09
CA GLU A 179 -7.67 3.33 -5.88
C GLU A 179 -8.28 2.39 -6.93
N GLN A 180 -7.53 1.37 -7.27
CA GLN A 180 -7.96 0.34 -8.22
C GLN A 180 -8.10 -0.99 -7.50
N PHE A 181 -9.22 -1.64 -7.69
CA PHE A 181 -9.50 -2.95 -7.12
C PHE A 181 -9.71 -3.98 -8.22
N GLY A 182 -9.31 -5.23 -7.97
CA GLY A 182 -9.49 -6.33 -8.92
C GLY A 182 -8.50 -6.35 -10.08
N VAL A 183 -7.49 -5.50 -10.07
CA VAL A 183 -6.43 -5.50 -11.08
C VAL A 183 -5.60 -6.77 -10.98
N GLN A 184 -5.36 -7.40 -12.12
CA GLN A 184 -4.49 -8.58 -12.22
C GLN A 184 -3.19 -8.21 -12.93
N ASP A 185 -2.08 -8.44 -12.23
CA ASP A 185 -0.75 -8.27 -12.82
C ASP A 185 -0.41 -9.47 -13.70
N GLU A 186 0.04 -9.20 -14.92
CA GLU A 186 0.61 -10.20 -15.79
C GLU A 186 1.91 -10.72 -15.20
N LYS A 187 2.10 -12.02 -15.20
CA LYS A 187 3.30 -12.71 -14.71
C LYS A 187 3.83 -13.67 -15.75
N ILE A 188 5.13 -13.91 -15.71
CA ILE A 188 5.77 -14.95 -16.50
C ILE A 188 5.92 -16.17 -15.60
N PHE A 189 5.24 -17.26 -15.98
CA PHE A 189 5.36 -18.55 -15.33
C PHE A 189 6.47 -19.36 -16.01
N ILE A 190 7.43 -19.82 -15.21
CA ILE A 190 8.55 -20.66 -15.65
C ILE A 190 8.36 -22.03 -14.99
N GLU A 191 7.80 -22.96 -15.69
CA GLU A 191 7.56 -24.32 -15.21
C GLU A 191 8.70 -25.22 -15.61
N ILE A 192 9.44 -25.75 -14.66
CA ILE A 192 10.58 -26.64 -14.90
C ILE A 192 10.24 -28.05 -14.41
N PRO A 193 9.99 -29.03 -15.30
CA PRO A 193 9.72 -30.39 -14.88
C PRO A 193 10.97 -31.01 -14.22
N GLN A 194 10.81 -31.56 -13.01
CA GLN A 194 11.91 -32.20 -12.28
C GLN A 194 12.62 -33.30 -13.08
N LYS A 195 11.86 -34.04 -13.90
CA LYS A 195 12.41 -35.08 -14.78
C LYS A 195 13.42 -34.51 -15.79
N ARG A 196 13.17 -33.31 -16.33
CA ARG A 196 14.13 -32.65 -17.24
C ARG A 196 15.38 -32.18 -16.52
N LEU A 197 15.24 -31.60 -15.31
CA LEU A 197 16.39 -31.24 -14.50
C LEU A 197 17.31 -32.46 -14.22
N ALA A 198 16.70 -33.57 -13.79
CA ALA A 198 17.44 -34.79 -13.52
C ALA A 198 18.14 -35.37 -14.78
N GLN A 199 17.48 -35.37 -15.94
CA GLN A 199 18.05 -35.85 -17.19
C GLN A 199 19.22 -35.01 -17.68
N MET A 200 19.21 -33.70 -17.39
CA MET A 200 20.26 -32.77 -17.82
C MET A 200 21.31 -32.50 -16.73
N GLY A 201 21.20 -33.17 -15.56
CA GLY A 201 22.14 -32.99 -14.45
C GLY A 201 22.12 -31.57 -13.88
N LEU A 202 20.96 -30.91 -13.90
CA LEU A 202 20.75 -29.54 -13.43
C LEU A 202 20.18 -29.53 -12.02
N ASP A 203 20.74 -28.66 -11.17
CA ASP A 203 20.19 -28.36 -9.86
C ASP A 203 19.21 -27.16 -9.96
N LEU A 204 18.01 -27.29 -9.37
CA LEU A 204 17.00 -26.23 -9.38
C LEU A 204 17.50 -24.94 -8.75
N ASN A 205 18.20 -25.03 -7.62
CA ASN A 205 18.69 -23.84 -6.90
C ASN A 205 19.73 -23.10 -7.73
N ALA A 206 20.61 -23.86 -8.44
CA ALA A 206 21.57 -23.27 -9.35
C ALA A 206 20.91 -22.55 -10.53
N VAL A 207 19.83 -23.12 -11.08
CA VAL A 207 19.06 -22.50 -12.16
C VAL A 207 18.36 -21.22 -11.65
N LEU A 208 17.76 -21.24 -10.47
CA LEU A 208 17.13 -20.07 -9.87
C LEU A 208 18.14 -18.96 -9.56
N ALA A 209 19.32 -19.32 -9.07
CA ALA A 209 20.40 -18.36 -8.81
C ALA A 209 20.89 -17.71 -10.12
N GLN A 210 21.05 -18.46 -11.21
CA GLN A 210 21.42 -17.93 -12.51
C GLN A 210 20.34 -16.99 -13.08
N LEU A 211 19.05 -17.37 -12.95
CA LEU A 211 17.94 -16.51 -13.34
C LEU A 211 17.94 -15.18 -12.57
N GLY A 212 18.22 -15.22 -11.26
CA GLY A 212 18.31 -14.02 -10.44
C GLY A 212 19.47 -13.11 -10.83
N GLN A 213 20.63 -13.69 -11.15
CA GLN A 213 21.82 -12.94 -11.56
C GLN A 213 21.64 -12.28 -12.94
N GLU A 214 21.09 -12.99 -13.90
CA GLU A 214 20.88 -12.47 -15.26
C GLU A 214 19.72 -11.43 -15.32
N ASN A 215 18.81 -11.43 -14.37
CA ASN A 215 17.73 -10.43 -14.28
C ASN A 215 18.06 -9.29 -13.31
N ALA A 216 19.30 -9.11 -12.95
CA ALA A 216 19.75 -8.05 -12.05
C ALA A 216 20.09 -6.78 -12.82
N VAL A 217 19.81 -5.63 -12.21
CA VAL A 217 20.34 -4.34 -12.63
C VAL A 217 21.53 -4.04 -11.73
N GLU A 218 22.72 -4.24 -12.25
CA GLU A 218 23.93 -3.96 -11.48
C GLU A 218 24.53 -2.61 -11.87
N ASN A 219 25.03 -1.89 -10.88
CA ASN A 219 25.76 -0.65 -11.10
C ASN A 219 27.19 -1.01 -11.55
N ALA A 220 27.46 -0.86 -12.83
CA ALA A 220 28.78 -1.13 -13.41
C ALA A 220 29.80 -0.01 -13.15
N GLY A 221 29.45 1.01 -12.38
CA GLY A 221 30.32 2.13 -12.06
C GLY A 221 30.23 3.31 -13.02
N MET A 222 31.12 4.28 -12.83
CA MET A 222 31.25 5.47 -13.67
C MET A 222 32.68 5.57 -14.21
N VAL A 223 32.80 5.84 -15.49
CA VAL A 223 34.08 6.23 -16.10
C VAL A 223 34.15 7.75 -16.09
N GLN A 224 35.08 8.29 -15.33
CA GLN A 224 35.35 9.73 -15.32
C GLN A 224 36.25 10.08 -16.52
N ALA A 225 35.70 10.82 -17.47
CA ALA A 225 36.45 11.44 -18.55
C ALA A 225 36.69 12.92 -18.21
N PRO A 226 37.71 13.57 -18.81
CA PRO A 226 38.05 14.96 -18.47
C PRO A 226 36.94 16.00 -18.65
N LEU A 227 35.93 15.69 -19.48
CA LEU A 227 34.81 16.59 -19.80
C LEU A 227 33.43 15.99 -19.46
N ASP A 228 33.32 14.68 -19.25
CA ASP A 228 32.05 14.00 -19.02
C ASP A 228 32.18 12.83 -18.06
N ASN A 229 31.11 12.56 -17.30
CA ASN A 229 30.98 11.35 -16.52
C ASN A 229 30.10 10.36 -17.28
N ILE A 230 30.66 9.25 -17.73
CA ILE A 230 29.94 8.19 -18.44
C ILE A 230 29.52 7.13 -17.43
N GLN A 231 28.23 7.03 -17.15
CA GLN A 231 27.69 5.96 -16.32
C GLN A 231 27.60 4.68 -17.14
N LEU A 232 28.32 3.65 -16.70
CA LEU A 232 28.18 2.32 -17.28
C LEU A 232 26.94 1.63 -16.65
N ARG A 233 26.03 1.20 -17.51
CA ARG A 233 24.85 0.46 -17.11
C ARG A 233 24.86 -0.91 -17.75
N ILE A 234 24.77 -1.95 -16.94
CA ILE A 234 24.52 -3.31 -17.42
C ILE A 234 23.02 -3.51 -17.44
N GLU A 235 22.43 -3.65 -18.63
CA GLU A 235 21.03 -3.99 -18.81
C GLU A 235 20.88 -5.51 -18.82
N GLY A 236 20.63 -6.11 -17.64
CA GLY A 236 20.37 -7.54 -17.49
C GLY A 236 18.90 -7.93 -17.45
N GLN A 237 17.96 -6.98 -17.48
CA GLN A 237 16.55 -7.30 -17.40
C GLN A 237 15.99 -7.85 -18.71
N PHE A 238 15.27 -8.98 -18.62
CA PHE A 238 14.58 -9.54 -19.77
C PHE A 238 13.39 -8.66 -20.17
N GLN A 239 13.41 -8.17 -21.39
CA GLN A 239 12.34 -7.34 -21.95
C GLN A 239 11.31 -8.18 -22.74
N THR A 240 11.72 -9.34 -23.24
CA THR A 240 10.88 -10.20 -24.07
C THR A 240 10.99 -11.66 -23.64
N ASP A 241 9.92 -12.42 -23.93
CA ASP A 241 9.91 -13.87 -23.69
C ASP A 241 10.97 -14.61 -24.53
N ALA A 242 11.29 -14.08 -25.71
CA ALA A 242 12.31 -14.64 -26.58
C ALA A 242 13.71 -14.56 -25.93
N GLN A 243 14.04 -13.43 -25.29
CA GLN A 243 15.27 -13.28 -24.54
C GLN A 243 15.34 -14.25 -23.36
N LEU A 244 14.25 -14.37 -22.61
CA LEU A 244 14.17 -15.29 -21.48
C LEU A 244 14.34 -16.76 -21.94
N ARG A 245 13.69 -17.16 -23.05
CA ARG A 245 13.84 -18.50 -23.62
C ARG A 245 15.26 -18.78 -24.13
N ALA A 246 15.93 -17.77 -24.65
CA ALA A 246 17.30 -17.87 -25.17
C ALA A 246 18.37 -17.84 -24.09
N MET A 247 18.00 -17.54 -22.84
CA MET A 247 18.95 -17.45 -21.72
C MET A 247 19.75 -18.74 -21.55
N PRO A 248 21.10 -18.67 -21.49
CA PRO A 248 21.94 -19.83 -21.28
C PRO A 248 21.93 -20.27 -19.80
N ILE A 249 21.61 -21.52 -19.55
CA ILE A 249 21.70 -22.17 -18.24
C ILE A 249 22.90 -23.10 -18.26
N ARG A 250 23.79 -22.96 -17.28
CA ARG A 250 25.00 -23.79 -17.12
C ARG A 250 24.71 -24.91 -16.14
N GLY A 251 24.96 -26.13 -16.59
CA GLY A 251 24.94 -27.32 -15.74
C GLY A 251 26.23 -27.53 -14.97
N SER A 252 26.22 -28.40 -13.96
CA SER A 252 27.37 -28.76 -13.13
C SER A 252 28.52 -29.37 -13.91
N SER A 253 28.25 -29.98 -15.05
CA SER A 253 29.25 -30.58 -15.97
C SER A 253 29.82 -29.58 -16.97
N GLY A 254 29.49 -28.28 -16.89
CA GLY A 254 29.91 -27.24 -17.83
C GLY A 254 29.09 -27.19 -19.15
N GLN A 255 28.12 -28.05 -19.31
CA GLN A 255 27.21 -28.02 -20.46
C GLN A 255 26.28 -26.80 -20.36
N GLN A 256 25.95 -26.21 -21.50
CA GLN A 256 25.03 -25.06 -21.59
C GLN A 256 23.76 -25.49 -22.30
N PHE A 257 22.63 -25.12 -21.71
CA PHE A 257 21.27 -25.32 -22.24
C PHE A 257 20.58 -23.98 -22.36
N LYS A 258 19.59 -23.83 -23.23
CA LYS A 258 18.72 -22.68 -23.23
C LYS A 258 17.60 -22.91 -22.20
N LEU A 259 17.19 -21.87 -21.49
CA LEU A 259 16.07 -21.98 -20.54
C LEU A 259 14.80 -22.51 -21.22
N GLY A 260 14.52 -22.12 -22.45
CA GLY A 260 13.40 -22.61 -23.23
C GLY A 260 13.43 -24.12 -23.55
N ASP A 261 14.62 -24.77 -23.49
CA ASP A 261 14.75 -26.21 -23.71
C ASP A 261 14.42 -27.01 -22.44
N ILE A 262 14.57 -26.40 -21.27
CA ILE A 262 14.35 -27.04 -19.97
C ILE A 262 13.03 -26.64 -19.31
N ALA A 263 12.49 -25.48 -19.64
CA ALA A 263 11.32 -24.89 -19.02
C ALA A 263 10.20 -24.60 -20.03
N ASN A 264 8.97 -24.73 -19.57
CA ASN A 264 7.82 -24.16 -20.26
C ASN A 264 7.61 -22.72 -19.74
N ILE A 265 7.66 -21.74 -20.66
CA ILE A 265 7.58 -20.33 -20.33
C ILE A 265 6.30 -19.77 -20.94
N GLN A 266 5.41 -19.29 -20.06
CA GLN A 266 4.12 -18.75 -20.45
C GLN A 266 3.82 -17.46 -19.71
N ARG A 267 3.19 -16.51 -20.41
CA ARG A 267 2.59 -15.33 -19.76
C ARG A 267 1.20 -15.68 -19.31
N GLY A 268 0.83 -15.19 -18.16
CA GLY A 268 -0.50 -15.44 -17.61
C GLY A 268 -0.77 -14.63 -16.36
N TYR A 269 -1.85 -14.95 -15.72
CA TYR A 269 -2.30 -14.30 -14.49
C TYR A 269 -2.40 -15.32 -13.37
N VAL A 270 -2.30 -14.85 -12.12
CA VAL A 270 -2.45 -15.74 -10.97
C VAL A 270 -3.89 -16.22 -10.87
N GLU A 271 -4.09 -17.53 -10.89
CA GLU A 271 -5.40 -18.14 -10.69
C GLU A 271 -5.40 -19.01 -9.42
N PRO A 272 -6.43 -18.86 -8.56
CA PRO A 272 -7.50 -17.88 -8.64
C PRO A 272 -7.01 -16.45 -8.40
N ALA A 273 -7.72 -15.47 -8.98
CA ALA A 273 -7.42 -14.06 -8.75
C ALA A 273 -7.41 -13.76 -7.25
N SER A 274 -6.35 -13.03 -6.78
CA SER A 274 -6.19 -12.70 -5.36
C SER A 274 -7.29 -11.79 -4.83
N VAL A 275 -7.86 -10.96 -5.70
CA VAL A 275 -8.98 -10.07 -5.40
C VAL A 275 -10.07 -10.30 -6.42
N LYS A 276 -11.26 -10.67 -5.94
CA LYS A 276 -12.46 -10.80 -6.78
C LYS A 276 -13.41 -9.67 -6.40
N VAL A 277 -13.76 -8.86 -7.37
CA VAL A 277 -14.76 -7.81 -7.22
C VAL A 277 -16.06 -8.30 -7.85
N HIS A 278 -17.12 -8.36 -7.06
CA HIS A 278 -18.45 -8.63 -7.55
C HIS A 278 -19.18 -7.32 -7.75
N HIS A 279 -19.47 -6.98 -8.99
CA HIS A 279 -20.33 -5.87 -9.32
C HIS A 279 -21.76 -6.37 -9.43
N LEU A 280 -22.57 -6.02 -8.47
CA LEU A 280 -24.01 -6.32 -8.48
C LEU A 280 -24.74 -5.34 -9.37
N SER A 281 -24.33 -5.22 -10.57
CA SER A 281 -25.12 -4.40 -11.48
C SER A 281 -26.42 -4.99 -11.88
N LEU A 282 -26.79 -6.08 -11.31
CA LEU A 282 -27.58 -6.92 -12.12
C LEU A 282 -28.81 -7.31 -11.66
N ILE A 283 -29.15 -6.76 -10.64
CA ILE A 283 -30.54 -6.70 -10.38
C ILE A 283 -31.00 -5.48 -11.11
N HIS A 284 -31.26 -5.68 -12.30
CA HIS A 284 -32.06 -4.74 -12.97
C HIS A 284 -33.36 -4.78 -12.41
N ILE A 285 -33.51 -3.77 -12.08
CA ILE A 285 -34.84 -3.42 -11.73
C ILE A 285 -35.48 -2.89 -12.99
#